data_4c735101dd3ea8b31e10474b8f114f60
#
_entry.id   4c735101dd3ea8b31e10474b8f114f60
#
_cell.length_a   1.000
_cell.length_b   1.000
_cell.length_c   1.000
_cell.angle_alpha   90.00
_cell.angle_beta   90.00
_cell.angle_gamma   90.00
#
_symmetry.space_group_name_H-M   'P 1'
#
loop_
_entity.id
_entity.type
_entity.pdbx_description
1 polymer ?
#
loop_
_entity_poly.entity_id
_entity_poly.type
_entity_poly.pdbx_seq_one_letter_code
_entity_poly.pdbx_strand_id
1 'polypeptide(L)'
;MSPGPTSHSLRPPSAPPGTYPRTGWLRNALIGVSVTAALTVLFRVTELDLRWQALAYSPIEPHWPHGRLLGWVLVYHLGTLPGLMLSVLAAVGLGLSFVRTEFVRWRYPCLFLVLLLALGPGLLINLVAKGFGGRPRPDQILEFGGLLQFRYPLQPGLPHKGFSFLCGHCSMGFMFMGLFFLLRGWKRWACLLGGLLFGLLQGVGRMVQGAHFASDALLGASVMFTLAAALAPVAAWQPQAGAERRHRLKVAGATGLLIVLMVGGFLFSMPVREERVHVWLEPGQASAAAGEAVLSWRAGHDAPNPAKVLVEVEVGDISIAFRQQPEPMLIRSQVTGFAFPGAASRIAAGYLEEDGGIFYRQRLSGLFAEKHGSFDVSLREELAQGLELRTRDGQIVLAGPFPARPLVVSSRFELSDPGGRLTRVGEGTYTSAGEGAPIALALEAQKVLVRP
;
A
#
# COMPACT_ATOMS: atom_id res chain seq x y z
N MET A 1 -38.18 38.72 65.79
CA MET A 1 -37.55 37.48 65.38
C MET A 1 -37.79 37.33 63.88
N SER A 2 -36.79 37.70 63.06
CA SER A 2 -36.85 37.54 61.62
C SER A 2 -36.30 36.13 61.23
N PRO A 3 -36.91 35.41 60.31
CA PRO A 3 -36.38 34.13 59.87
C PRO A 3 -35.16 34.36 58.97
N GLY A 4 -34.04 33.69 59.25
CA GLY A 4 -32.81 33.72 58.49
C GLY A 4 -32.95 33.13 57.06
N PRO A 5 -32.03 33.49 56.16
CA PRO A 5 -32.12 33.06 54.75
C PRO A 5 -31.86 31.56 54.64
N THR A 6 -32.77 30.84 54.00
CA THR A 6 -32.64 29.43 53.59
C THR A 6 -31.48 29.28 52.61
N SER A 7 -30.48 28.50 52.97
CA SER A 7 -29.37 28.09 52.12
C SER A 7 -29.92 27.25 50.96
N HIS A 8 -30.04 27.89 49.80
CA HIS A 8 -30.22 27.14 48.55
C HIS A 8 -28.95 26.33 48.31
N SER A 9 -29.03 25.03 48.55
CA SER A 9 -28.01 24.07 48.14
C SER A 9 -27.95 24.11 46.59
N LEU A 10 -26.90 24.73 46.05
CA LEU A 10 -26.58 24.72 44.64
C LEU A 10 -26.34 23.24 44.27
N ARG A 11 -27.36 22.62 43.62
CA ARG A 11 -27.13 21.32 42.95
C ARG A 11 -25.99 21.50 41.95
N PRO A 12 -24.98 20.62 41.98
CA PRO A 12 -23.92 20.69 40.99
C PRO A 12 -24.56 20.66 39.59
N PRO A 13 -24.07 21.45 38.64
CA PRO A 13 -24.64 21.51 37.30
C PRO A 13 -24.68 20.10 36.73
N SER A 14 -25.87 19.70 36.25
CA SER A 14 -26.05 18.41 35.60
C SER A 14 -25.03 18.27 34.48
N ALA A 15 -24.34 17.12 34.44
CA ALA A 15 -23.36 16.82 33.39
C ALA A 15 -23.92 17.17 32.00
N PRO A 16 -23.16 17.83 31.13
CA PRO A 16 -23.63 18.21 29.80
C PRO A 16 -24.17 16.99 29.05
N PRO A 17 -25.29 17.14 28.30
CA PRO A 17 -25.90 16.04 27.58
C PRO A 17 -24.88 15.51 26.54
N GLY A 18 -24.41 14.28 26.71
CA GLY A 18 -23.56 13.62 25.72
C GLY A 18 -22.37 12.82 26.22
N THR A 19 -21.99 12.92 27.51
CA THR A 19 -20.80 12.22 28.00
C THR A 19 -21.03 10.72 28.19
N TYR A 20 -20.20 9.91 27.54
CA TYR A 20 -20.13 8.47 27.79
C TYR A 20 -19.67 8.23 29.24
N PRO A 21 -20.29 7.30 30.01
CA PRO A 21 -19.87 7.04 31.38
C PRO A 21 -18.41 6.57 31.40
N ARG A 22 -17.57 7.21 32.22
CA ARG A 22 -16.14 6.87 32.34
C ARG A 22 -15.89 5.40 32.65
N THR A 23 -16.83 4.74 33.32
CA THR A 23 -16.74 3.33 33.73
C THR A 23 -16.96 2.32 32.60
N GLY A 24 -17.52 2.73 31.45
CA GLY A 24 -17.82 1.82 30.33
C GLY A 24 -16.71 1.66 29.29
N TRP A 25 -15.72 2.55 29.26
CA TRP A 25 -14.69 2.54 28.22
C TRP A 25 -13.79 1.30 28.32
N LEU A 26 -13.36 0.93 29.55
CA LEU A 26 -12.51 -0.24 29.77
C LEU A 26 -13.21 -1.53 29.33
N ARG A 27 -14.48 -1.71 29.72
CA ARG A 27 -15.27 -2.85 29.26
C ARG A 27 -15.33 -2.95 27.75
N ASN A 28 -15.58 -1.85 27.06
CA ASN A 28 -15.65 -1.85 25.59
C ASN A 28 -14.28 -2.09 24.95
N ALA A 29 -13.21 -1.56 25.52
CA ALA A 29 -11.85 -1.85 25.08
C ALA A 29 -11.51 -3.34 25.25
N LEU A 30 -11.86 -3.92 26.40
CA LEU A 30 -11.68 -5.36 26.65
C LEU A 30 -12.50 -6.22 25.68
N ILE A 31 -13.77 -5.84 25.39
CA ILE A 31 -14.58 -6.51 24.36
C ILE A 31 -13.85 -6.44 23.01
N GLY A 32 -13.37 -5.26 22.60
CA GLY A 32 -12.65 -5.10 21.34
C GLY A 32 -11.40 -5.96 21.27
N VAL A 33 -10.57 -6.00 22.34
CA VAL A 33 -9.39 -6.87 22.42
C VAL A 33 -9.79 -8.34 22.31
N SER A 34 -10.84 -8.77 23.05
CA SER A 34 -11.33 -10.15 22.99
C SER A 34 -11.82 -10.54 21.60
N VAL A 35 -12.53 -9.64 20.92
CA VAL A 35 -12.97 -9.84 19.53
C VAL A 35 -11.76 -9.94 18.60
N THR A 36 -10.75 -9.07 18.77
CA THR A 36 -9.50 -9.15 17.99
C THR A 36 -8.81 -10.49 18.16
N ALA A 37 -8.68 -10.97 19.41
CA ALA A 37 -8.09 -12.27 19.70
C ALA A 37 -8.90 -13.42 19.09
N ALA A 38 -10.22 -13.41 19.27
CA ALA A 38 -11.11 -14.44 18.73
C ALA A 38 -11.07 -14.50 17.20
N LEU A 39 -11.12 -13.35 16.51
CA LEU A 39 -10.98 -13.29 15.06
C LEU A 39 -9.62 -13.78 14.61
N THR A 40 -8.54 -13.41 15.31
CA THR A 40 -7.19 -13.88 14.96
C THR A 40 -7.10 -15.40 15.05
N VAL A 41 -7.61 -16.01 16.11
CA VAL A 41 -7.64 -17.47 16.26
C VAL A 41 -8.50 -18.09 15.15
N LEU A 42 -9.71 -17.57 14.94
CA LEU A 42 -10.64 -18.07 13.90
C LEU A 42 -9.95 -18.13 12.52
N PHE A 43 -9.37 -17.03 12.06
CA PHE A 43 -8.73 -16.98 10.75
C PHE A 43 -7.43 -17.79 10.67
N ARG A 44 -6.77 -18.09 11.80
CA ARG A 44 -5.60 -18.96 11.82
C ARG A 44 -5.93 -20.46 11.73
N VAL A 45 -7.10 -20.86 12.24
CA VAL A 45 -7.45 -22.29 12.31
C VAL A 45 -8.40 -22.74 11.20
N THR A 46 -9.02 -21.80 10.45
CA THR A 46 -10.11 -22.14 9.51
C THR A 46 -9.80 -21.89 8.03
N GLU A 47 -8.67 -21.29 7.69
CA GLU A 47 -8.33 -20.85 6.32
C GLU A 47 -9.41 -19.99 5.62
N LEU A 48 -10.26 -19.33 6.40
CA LEU A 48 -11.38 -18.52 5.88
C LEU A 48 -10.90 -17.42 4.91
N ASP A 49 -9.72 -16.88 5.11
CA ASP A 49 -9.15 -15.89 4.20
C ASP A 49 -9.00 -16.44 2.78
N LEU A 50 -8.44 -17.63 2.65
CA LEU A 50 -8.26 -18.28 1.34
C LEU A 50 -9.61 -18.67 0.72
N ARG A 51 -10.50 -19.25 1.53
CA ARG A 51 -11.82 -19.70 1.05
C ARG A 51 -12.68 -18.53 0.56
N TRP A 52 -12.75 -17.44 1.32
CA TRP A 52 -13.53 -16.28 0.93
C TRP A 52 -12.89 -15.52 -0.23
N GLN A 53 -11.58 -15.47 -0.27
CA GLN A 53 -10.86 -14.83 -1.36
C GLN A 53 -11.03 -15.57 -2.68
N ALA A 54 -11.08 -16.91 -2.65
CA ALA A 54 -11.33 -17.74 -3.82
C ALA A 54 -12.67 -17.43 -4.53
N LEU A 55 -13.68 -16.90 -3.80
CA LEU A 55 -14.94 -16.49 -4.40
C LEU A 55 -14.82 -15.27 -5.34
N ALA A 56 -13.78 -14.46 -5.16
CA ALA A 56 -13.53 -13.27 -5.97
C ALA A 56 -12.46 -13.50 -7.05
N TYR A 57 -11.72 -14.60 -6.97
CA TYR A 57 -10.63 -14.94 -7.88
C TYR A 57 -11.11 -15.72 -9.09
N SER A 58 -10.54 -15.44 -10.26
CA SER A 58 -10.69 -16.22 -11.49
C SER A 58 -9.32 -16.75 -11.94
N PRO A 59 -9.17 -18.04 -12.25
CA PRO A 59 -7.93 -18.55 -12.81
C PRO A 59 -7.66 -18.07 -14.24
N ILE A 60 -8.70 -17.53 -14.90
CA ILE A 60 -8.64 -16.95 -16.26
C ILE A 60 -8.52 -15.44 -16.14
N GLU A 61 -7.62 -14.82 -16.90
CA GLU A 61 -7.51 -13.35 -16.90
C GLU A 61 -8.79 -12.67 -17.42
N PRO A 62 -9.21 -11.58 -16.78
CA PRO A 62 -8.59 -10.91 -15.64
C PRO A 62 -8.82 -11.65 -14.32
N HIS A 63 -7.78 -11.92 -13.55
CA HIS A 63 -7.85 -12.70 -12.31
C HIS A 63 -8.82 -12.13 -11.25
N TRP A 64 -9.12 -10.84 -11.32
CA TRP A 64 -10.03 -10.12 -10.41
C TRP A 64 -11.13 -9.39 -11.18
N PRO A 65 -12.03 -10.11 -11.88
CA PRO A 65 -12.97 -9.50 -12.83
C PRO A 65 -13.96 -8.56 -12.16
N HIS A 66 -14.44 -8.91 -10.98
CA HIS A 66 -15.41 -8.10 -10.23
C HIS A 66 -14.84 -6.79 -9.72
N GLY A 67 -13.55 -6.72 -9.42
CA GLY A 67 -12.87 -5.52 -8.92
C GLY A 67 -12.85 -4.35 -9.93
N ARG A 68 -13.09 -4.63 -11.21
CA ARG A 68 -13.14 -3.62 -12.29
C ARG A 68 -14.54 -3.04 -12.50
N LEU A 69 -15.57 -3.55 -11.84
CA LEU A 69 -16.92 -3.01 -11.92
C LEU A 69 -16.96 -1.58 -11.36
N LEU A 70 -17.65 -0.69 -12.07
CA LEU A 70 -17.73 0.74 -11.74
C LEU A 70 -18.09 0.98 -10.26
N GLY A 71 -19.03 0.20 -9.71
CA GLY A 71 -19.42 0.32 -8.30
C GLY A 71 -18.23 0.16 -7.34
N TRP A 72 -17.39 -0.85 -7.55
CA TRP A 72 -16.21 -1.08 -6.69
C TRP A 72 -15.10 -0.07 -6.94
N VAL A 73 -14.96 0.42 -8.17
CA VAL A 73 -14.04 1.53 -8.50
C VAL A 73 -14.47 2.81 -7.77
N LEU A 74 -15.77 3.12 -7.74
CA LEU A 74 -16.31 4.26 -6.99
C LEU A 74 -16.12 4.09 -5.48
N VAL A 75 -16.41 2.90 -4.93
CA VAL A 75 -16.15 2.60 -3.50
C VAL A 75 -14.67 2.79 -3.16
N TYR A 76 -13.77 2.40 -4.04
CA TYR A 76 -12.34 2.60 -3.85
C TYR A 76 -11.94 4.08 -3.79
N HIS A 77 -12.35 4.87 -4.79
CA HIS A 77 -11.94 6.28 -4.88
C HIS A 77 -12.69 7.21 -3.92
N LEU A 78 -13.98 6.95 -3.69
CA LEU A 78 -14.84 7.84 -2.89
C LEU A 78 -15.06 7.35 -1.45
N GLY A 79 -14.88 6.07 -1.18
CA GLY A 79 -15.20 5.46 0.11
C GLY A 79 -14.41 6.02 1.29
N THR A 80 -13.21 6.54 1.08
CA THR A 80 -12.40 7.15 2.14
C THR A 80 -12.80 8.60 2.44
N LEU A 81 -13.44 9.29 1.49
CA LEU A 81 -13.78 10.71 1.60
C LEU A 81 -14.66 11.04 2.82
N PRO A 82 -15.75 10.29 3.13
CA PRO A 82 -16.58 10.62 4.29
C PRO A 82 -15.81 10.57 5.62
N GLY A 83 -14.91 9.59 5.81
CA GLY A 83 -14.06 9.50 6.99
C GLY A 83 -13.06 10.65 7.06
N LEU A 84 -12.48 11.03 5.92
CA LEU A 84 -11.61 12.19 5.83
C LEU A 84 -12.37 13.48 6.14
N MET A 85 -13.56 13.68 5.58
CA MET A 85 -14.41 14.84 5.86
C MET A 85 -14.76 14.95 7.35
N LEU A 86 -15.16 13.84 7.99
CA LEU A 86 -15.40 13.80 9.43
C LEU A 86 -14.17 14.27 10.21
N SER A 87 -13.00 13.86 9.80
CA SER A 87 -11.73 14.19 10.45
C SER A 87 -11.34 15.66 10.25
N VAL A 88 -11.54 16.19 9.03
CA VAL A 88 -11.32 17.63 8.73
C VAL A 88 -12.28 18.50 9.52
N LEU A 89 -13.56 18.14 9.55
CA LEU A 89 -14.56 18.87 10.34
C LEU A 89 -14.21 18.84 11.84
N ALA A 90 -13.73 17.70 12.35
CA ALA A 90 -13.27 17.60 13.73
C ALA A 90 -12.03 18.49 13.97
N ALA A 91 -11.07 18.51 13.06
CA ALA A 91 -9.88 19.36 13.17
C ALA A 91 -10.24 20.86 13.15
N VAL A 92 -11.12 21.26 12.24
CA VAL A 92 -11.65 22.65 12.18
C VAL A 92 -12.41 22.99 13.46
N GLY A 93 -13.34 22.12 13.91
CA GLY A 93 -14.09 22.33 15.16
C GLY A 93 -13.17 22.42 16.38
N LEU A 94 -12.11 21.61 16.43
CA LEU A 94 -11.08 21.69 17.45
C LEU A 94 -10.35 23.03 17.40
N GLY A 95 -9.90 23.48 16.24
CA GLY A 95 -9.26 24.79 16.05
C GLY A 95 -10.17 25.96 16.49
N LEU A 96 -11.42 25.94 16.03
CA LEU A 96 -12.41 26.96 16.41
C LEU A 96 -12.67 26.98 17.93
N SER A 97 -12.56 25.84 18.62
CA SER A 97 -12.76 25.76 20.07
C SER A 97 -11.74 26.57 20.88
N PHE A 98 -10.63 27.01 20.31
CA PHE A 98 -9.65 27.86 20.95
C PHE A 98 -9.90 29.37 20.72
N VAL A 99 -10.65 29.69 19.67
CA VAL A 99 -10.91 31.09 19.22
C VAL A 99 -12.33 31.51 19.55
N ARG A 100 -13.32 30.59 19.43
CA ARG A 100 -14.74 30.87 19.58
C ARG A 100 -15.33 30.14 20.80
N THR A 101 -15.99 30.86 21.67
CA THR A 101 -16.58 30.34 22.93
C THR A 101 -17.69 29.31 22.67
N GLU A 102 -18.45 29.48 21.60
CA GLU A 102 -19.54 28.60 21.20
C GLU A 102 -19.04 27.16 20.88
N PHE A 103 -17.78 27.01 20.44
CA PHE A 103 -17.16 25.77 20.10
C PHE A 103 -16.43 25.08 21.25
N VAL A 104 -16.28 25.71 22.41
CA VAL A 104 -15.53 25.13 23.56
C VAL A 104 -16.09 23.78 24.00
N ARG A 105 -17.42 23.60 23.94
CA ARG A 105 -18.09 22.31 24.27
C ARG A 105 -17.68 21.15 23.36
N TRP A 106 -17.23 21.44 22.12
CA TRP A 106 -16.83 20.46 21.13
C TRP A 106 -15.34 20.13 21.17
N ARG A 107 -14.54 20.82 21.97
CA ARG A 107 -13.08 20.68 22.05
C ARG A 107 -12.65 19.22 22.22
N TYR A 108 -13.14 18.54 23.25
CA TYR A 108 -12.74 17.17 23.53
C TYR A 108 -13.36 16.13 22.63
N PRO A 109 -14.63 16.22 22.24
CA PRO A 109 -15.18 15.41 21.15
C PRO A 109 -14.41 15.52 19.83
N CYS A 110 -14.04 16.73 19.43
CA CYS A 110 -13.22 16.93 18.23
C CYS A 110 -11.79 16.38 18.42
N LEU A 111 -11.15 16.63 19.57
CA LEU A 111 -9.85 16.05 19.88
C LEU A 111 -9.87 14.53 19.84
N PHE A 112 -10.91 13.90 20.36
CA PHE A 112 -11.09 12.45 20.30
C PHE A 112 -11.11 11.95 18.84
N LEU A 113 -11.87 12.59 17.95
CA LEU A 113 -11.95 12.19 16.53
C LEU A 113 -10.61 12.41 15.80
N VAL A 114 -9.92 13.51 16.07
CA VAL A 114 -8.59 13.81 15.51
C VAL A 114 -7.57 12.78 15.99
N LEU A 115 -7.58 12.42 17.29
CA LEU A 115 -6.72 11.36 17.84
C LEU A 115 -7.05 10.00 17.25
N LEU A 116 -8.34 9.70 17.06
CA LEU A 116 -8.77 8.44 16.46
C LEU A 116 -8.25 8.29 15.03
N LEU A 117 -8.28 9.35 14.21
CA LEU A 117 -7.68 9.33 12.87
C LEU A 117 -6.16 9.17 12.93
N ALA A 118 -5.49 9.97 13.75
CA ALA A 118 -4.03 9.99 13.80
C ALA A 118 -3.45 8.66 14.31
N LEU A 119 -4.03 8.12 15.37
CA LEU A 119 -3.55 6.88 15.98
C LEU A 119 -4.08 5.63 15.29
N GLY A 120 -5.30 5.63 14.76
CA GLY A 120 -5.91 4.49 14.08
C GLY A 120 -5.37 4.35 12.65
N PRO A 121 -6.01 4.98 11.66
CA PRO A 121 -5.57 4.90 10.27
C PRO A 121 -4.13 5.38 10.08
N GLY A 122 -3.71 6.45 10.73
CA GLY A 122 -2.37 7.01 10.59
C GLY A 122 -1.30 6.09 11.17
N LEU A 123 -1.22 5.99 12.49
CA LEU A 123 -0.12 5.31 13.17
C LEU A 123 -0.26 3.77 13.13
N LEU A 124 -1.34 3.23 13.71
CA LEU A 124 -1.44 1.78 13.91
C LEU A 124 -1.57 1.01 12.59
N ILE A 125 -2.39 1.51 11.67
CA ILE A 125 -2.69 0.77 10.44
C ILE A 125 -1.65 1.05 9.36
N ASN A 126 -1.44 2.29 8.98
CA ASN A 126 -0.54 2.57 7.86
C ASN A 126 0.95 2.58 8.24
N LEU A 127 1.31 3.06 9.44
CA LEU A 127 2.71 3.10 9.84
C LEU A 127 3.18 1.77 10.45
N VAL A 128 2.47 1.25 11.45
CA VAL A 128 2.93 0.07 12.20
C VAL A 128 2.55 -1.21 11.47
N ALA A 129 1.25 -1.45 11.24
CA ALA A 129 0.81 -2.73 10.69
C ALA A 129 1.32 -2.97 9.27
N LYS A 130 1.30 -1.98 8.39
CA LYS A 130 1.83 -2.12 7.02
C LYS A 130 3.35 -2.06 6.97
N GLY A 131 3.97 -1.14 7.71
CA GLY A 131 5.43 -0.96 7.67
C GLY A 131 6.20 -2.17 8.21
N PHE A 132 5.67 -2.85 9.22
CA PHE A 132 6.36 -3.95 9.90
C PHE A 132 5.68 -5.32 9.71
N GLY A 133 4.40 -5.37 9.31
CA GLY A 133 3.65 -6.61 9.19
C GLY A 133 4.09 -7.48 8.01
N GLY A 134 4.38 -6.88 6.88
CA GLY A 134 4.88 -7.58 5.70
C GLY A 134 3.96 -8.67 5.14
N ARG A 135 2.64 -8.63 5.40
CA ARG A 135 1.68 -9.62 4.92
C ARG A 135 1.42 -9.40 3.43
N PRO A 136 1.64 -10.41 2.56
CA PRO A 136 1.32 -10.29 1.14
C PRO A 136 -0.18 -10.11 0.92
N ARG A 137 -0.53 -9.48 -0.20
CA ARG A 137 -1.90 -9.31 -0.67
C ARG A 137 -2.40 -10.58 -1.37
N PRO A 138 -3.74 -10.76 -1.52
CA PRO A 138 -4.28 -11.89 -2.29
C PRO A 138 -3.71 -12.01 -3.70
N ASP A 139 -3.54 -10.88 -4.41
CA ASP A 139 -2.97 -10.84 -5.76
C ASP A 139 -1.48 -11.22 -5.82
N GLN A 140 -0.81 -11.31 -4.68
CA GLN A 140 0.61 -11.61 -4.57
C GLN A 140 0.91 -13.05 -4.13
N ILE A 141 -0.10 -13.83 -3.73
CA ILE A 141 0.14 -15.18 -3.19
C ILE A 141 -0.01 -16.29 -4.23
N LEU A 142 0.68 -17.40 -3.99
CA LEU A 142 0.73 -18.55 -4.91
C LEU A 142 -0.65 -19.09 -5.22
N GLU A 143 -1.53 -19.15 -4.25
CA GLU A 143 -2.89 -19.68 -4.37
C GLU A 143 -3.75 -18.93 -5.38
N PHE A 144 -3.40 -17.66 -5.66
CA PHE A 144 -4.14 -16.79 -6.59
C PHE A 144 -3.26 -16.26 -7.74
N GLY A 145 -2.29 -17.07 -8.17
CA GLY A 145 -1.46 -16.75 -9.33
C GLY A 145 -0.34 -15.75 -9.06
N GLY A 146 -0.14 -15.34 -7.81
CA GLY A 146 1.02 -14.56 -7.36
C GLY A 146 2.22 -15.45 -7.06
N LEU A 147 3.09 -14.99 -6.15
CA LEU A 147 4.46 -15.51 -6.03
C LEU A 147 4.90 -15.68 -4.58
N LEU A 148 4.18 -15.06 -3.66
CA LEU A 148 4.51 -15.09 -2.24
C LEU A 148 3.68 -16.18 -1.56
N GLN A 149 4.20 -16.71 -0.48
CA GLN A 149 3.44 -17.63 0.36
C GLN A 149 2.39 -16.89 1.17
N PHE A 150 1.21 -17.50 1.29
CA PHE A 150 0.17 -17.00 2.19
C PHE A 150 0.70 -16.84 3.63
N ARG A 151 0.26 -15.77 4.29
CA ARG A 151 0.55 -15.50 5.69
C ARG A 151 -0.75 -15.26 6.46
N TYR A 152 -0.86 -15.92 7.62
CA TYR A 152 -1.99 -15.72 8.51
C TYR A 152 -1.97 -14.32 9.17
N PRO A 153 -3.12 -13.83 9.68
CA PRO A 153 -3.13 -12.60 10.48
C PRO A 153 -2.12 -12.65 11.61
N LEU A 154 -1.41 -11.53 11.84
CA LEU A 154 -0.33 -11.38 12.84
C LEU A 154 0.86 -12.35 12.69
N GLN A 155 0.94 -13.09 11.60
CA GLN A 155 2.15 -13.83 11.26
C GLN A 155 3.15 -12.87 10.61
N PRO A 156 4.37 -12.75 11.14
CA PRO A 156 5.38 -11.89 10.53
C PRO A 156 5.63 -12.28 9.08
N GLY A 157 5.58 -11.30 8.21
CA GLY A 157 5.97 -11.41 6.82
C GLY A 157 7.34 -10.80 6.55
N LEU A 158 7.62 -10.48 5.32
CA LEU A 158 8.82 -9.73 4.95
C LEU A 158 8.52 -8.23 5.07
N PRO A 159 9.16 -7.50 6.00
CA PRO A 159 8.97 -6.07 6.13
C PRO A 159 9.15 -5.35 4.78
N HIS A 160 8.30 -4.37 4.52
CA HIS A 160 8.27 -3.60 3.28
C HIS A 160 7.95 -4.38 1.98
N LYS A 161 7.55 -5.66 2.06
CA LYS A 161 7.21 -6.49 0.90
C LYS A 161 5.75 -6.91 0.81
N GLY A 162 4.95 -6.62 1.82
CA GLY A 162 3.52 -6.91 1.84
C GLY A 162 2.76 -5.86 2.63
N PHE A 163 1.66 -5.33 2.08
CA PHE A 163 0.90 -4.23 2.66
C PHE A 163 -0.58 -4.58 2.85
N SER A 164 -0.87 -5.89 2.99
CA SER A 164 -2.25 -6.34 3.16
C SER A 164 -2.80 -6.03 4.55
N PHE A 165 -2.05 -6.33 5.60
CA PHE A 165 -2.52 -6.21 6.99
C PHE A 165 -2.18 -4.83 7.58
N LEU A 166 -3.12 -4.08 8.09
CA LEU A 166 -4.57 -4.04 8.09
C LEU A 166 -5.12 -3.18 6.93
N CYS A 167 -6.44 -3.27 6.64
CA CYS A 167 -7.04 -2.48 5.56
C CYS A 167 -7.15 -0.99 5.92
N GLY A 168 -6.35 -0.13 5.27
CA GLY A 168 -6.36 1.32 5.47
C GLY A 168 -7.64 2.01 4.96
N HIS A 169 -8.20 1.58 3.82
CA HIS A 169 -9.46 2.10 3.29
C HIS A 169 -10.61 1.82 4.25
N CYS A 170 -10.70 0.57 4.75
CA CYS A 170 -11.75 0.16 5.67
C CYS A 170 -11.74 0.99 6.96
N SER A 171 -10.54 1.32 7.47
CA SER A 171 -10.39 2.08 8.70
C SER A 171 -11.00 3.49 8.62
N MET A 172 -11.03 4.09 7.44
CA MET A 172 -11.71 5.37 7.23
C MET A 172 -13.22 5.24 7.37
N GLY A 173 -13.80 4.12 6.92
CA GLY A 173 -15.21 3.80 7.19
C GLY A 173 -15.47 3.51 8.67
N PHE A 174 -14.58 2.77 9.32
CA PHE A 174 -14.67 2.43 10.74
C PHE A 174 -14.50 3.64 11.67
N MET A 175 -14.00 4.78 11.19
CA MET A 175 -13.98 6.04 11.94
C MET A 175 -15.36 6.42 12.51
N PHE A 176 -16.45 6.13 11.76
CA PHE A 176 -17.82 6.43 12.21
C PHE A 176 -18.24 5.62 13.44
N MET A 177 -17.62 4.46 13.70
CA MET A 177 -17.85 3.70 14.94
C MET A 177 -17.44 4.49 16.18
N GLY A 178 -16.49 5.43 16.06
CA GLY A 178 -16.09 6.33 17.14
C GLY A 178 -17.24 7.22 17.64
N LEU A 179 -18.21 7.56 16.78
CA LEU A 179 -19.38 8.34 17.16
C LEU A 179 -20.27 7.63 18.19
N PHE A 180 -20.15 6.31 18.33
CA PHE A 180 -20.78 5.54 19.39
C PHE A 180 -20.46 6.08 20.77
N PHE A 181 -19.26 6.60 20.96
CA PHE A 181 -18.78 7.14 22.25
C PHE A 181 -19.17 8.62 22.46
N LEU A 182 -19.63 9.29 21.41
CA LEU A 182 -20.06 10.71 21.45
C LEU A 182 -21.55 10.89 21.51
N LEU A 183 -22.32 9.92 21.03
CA LEU A 183 -23.77 9.99 20.90
C LEU A 183 -24.51 9.19 21.97
N ARG A 184 -25.82 9.38 22.09
CA ARG A 184 -26.71 8.70 23.05
C ARG A 184 -27.91 8.06 22.37
N GLY A 185 -28.59 7.19 23.11
CA GLY A 185 -29.81 6.52 22.64
C GLY A 185 -29.53 5.66 21.39
N TRP A 186 -30.51 5.56 20.51
CA TRP A 186 -30.41 4.76 19.29
C TRP A 186 -29.34 5.26 18.31
N LYS A 187 -29.07 6.58 18.29
CA LYS A 187 -28.10 7.21 17.39
C LYS A 187 -26.69 6.64 17.53
N ARG A 188 -26.28 6.27 18.75
CA ARG A 188 -24.96 5.66 19.00
C ARG A 188 -24.86 4.30 18.32
N TRP A 189 -25.92 3.48 18.40
CA TRP A 189 -25.94 2.16 17.79
C TRP A 189 -26.04 2.25 16.27
N ALA A 190 -26.79 3.21 15.75
CA ALA A 190 -26.84 3.50 14.32
C ALA A 190 -25.47 3.88 13.77
N CYS A 191 -24.70 4.73 14.47
CA CYS A 191 -23.33 5.08 14.04
C CYS A 191 -22.36 3.89 14.18
N LEU A 192 -22.50 3.06 15.22
CA LEU A 192 -21.67 1.86 15.37
C LEU A 192 -21.91 0.90 14.21
N LEU A 193 -23.18 0.55 13.97
CA LEU A 193 -23.57 -0.38 12.91
C LEU A 193 -23.29 0.22 11.52
N GLY A 194 -23.66 1.46 11.30
CA GLY A 194 -23.42 2.16 10.02
C GLY A 194 -21.92 2.27 9.71
N GLY A 195 -21.09 2.64 10.68
CA GLY A 195 -19.64 2.68 10.53
C GLY A 195 -19.05 1.30 10.27
N LEU A 196 -19.53 0.27 10.97
CA LEU A 196 -19.10 -1.11 10.73
C LEU A 196 -19.44 -1.55 9.31
N LEU A 197 -20.72 -1.40 8.90
CA LEU A 197 -21.18 -1.81 7.56
C LEU A 197 -20.47 -1.02 6.45
N PHE A 198 -20.26 0.28 6.65
CA PHE A 198 -19.58 1.12 5.67
C PHE A 198 -18.10 0.74 5.52
N GLY A 199 -17.40 0.46 6.61
CA GLY A 199 -16.02 -0.03 6.55
C GLY A 199 -15.91 -1.43 5.95
N LEU A 200 -16.87 -2.33 6.26
CA LEU A 200 -16.94 -3.66 5.65
C LEU A 200 -17.26 -3.60 4.14
N LEU A 201 -18.12 -2.69 3.70
CA LEU A 201 -18.37 -2.45 2.27
C LEU A 201 -17.07 -2.11 1.53
N GLN A 202 -16.26 -1.22 2.11
CA GLN A 202 -14.93 -0.93 1.57
C GLN A 202 -14.04 -2.17 1.61
N GLY A 203 -14.12 -2.99 2.68
CA GLY A 203 -13.40 -4.26 2.79
C GLY A 203 -13.72 -5.23 1.66
N VAL A 204 -15.01 -5.45 1.38
CA VAL A 204 -15.44 -6.27 0.25
C VAL A 204 -14.93 -5.70 -1.07
N GLY A 205 -15.00 -4.37 -1.27
CA GLY A 205 -14.43 -3.72 -2.45
C GLY A 205 -12.94 -4.02 -2.64
N ARG A 206 -12.18 -4.05 -1.53
CA ARG A 206 -10.75 -4.40 -1.59
C ARG A 206 -10.49 -5.89 -1.77
N MET A 207 -11.38 -6.75 -1.28
CA MET A 207 -11.30 -8.21 -1.50
C MET A 207 -11.52 -8.56 -2.97
N VAL A 208 -12.55 -8.00 -3.60
CA VAL A 208 -12.84 -8.28 -5.02
C VAL A 208 -11.80 -7.70 -5.97
N GLN A 209 -10.93 -6.81 -5.49
CA GLN A 209 -9.76 -6.28 -6.21
C GLN A 209 -8.47 -7.08 -5.93
N GLY A 210 -8.52 -8.15 -5.14
CA GLY A 210 -7.33 -8.91 -4.76
C GLY A 210 -6.36 -8.18 -3.83
N ALA A 211 -6.77 -7.09 -3.19
CA ALA A 211 -5.87 -6.21 -2.44
C ALA A 211 -5.82 -6.48 -0.94
N HIS A 212 -6.88 -7.06 -0.36
CA HIS A 212 -6.98 -7.37 1.06
C HIS A 212 -7.74 -8.66 1.31
N PHE A 213 -7.40 -9.37 2.38
CA PHE A 213 -8.19 -10.49 2.90
C PHE A 213 -9.33 -10.03 3.79
N ALA A 214 -10.30 -10.90 4.03
CA ALA A 214 -11.42 -10.64 4.94
C ALA A 214 -10.94 -10.33 6.36
N SER A 215 -9.94 -11.05 6.85
CA SER A 215 -9.34 -10.80 8.17
C SER A 215 -8.74 -9.41 8.30
N ASP A 216 -8.17 -8.82 7.24
CA ASP A 216 -7.60 -7.46 7.29
C ASP A 216 -8.68 -6.40 7.58
N ALA A 217 -9.89 -6.61 7.03
CA ALA A 217 -11.02 -5.72 7.28
C ALA A 217 -11.64 -5.94 8.68
N LEU A 218 -11.91 -7.20 9.06
CA LEU A 218 -12.56 -7.52 10.32
C LEU A 218 -11.67 -7.20 11.53
N LEU A 219 -10.39 -7.51 11.46
CA LEU A 219 -9.41 -7.12 12.48
C LEU A 219 -9.22 -5.60 12.50
N GLY A 220 -9.26 -4.93 11.34
CA GLY A 220 -9.28 -3.47 11.24
C GLY A 220 -10.47 -2.86 12.00
N ALA A 221 -11.67 -3.43 11.86
CA ALA A 221 -12.86 -2.99 12.59
C ALA A 221 -12.69 -3.13 14.11
N SER A 222 -12.20 -4.29 14.59
CA SER A 222 -12.02 -4.55 16.01
C SER A 222 -10.93 -3.66 16.61
N VAL A 223 -9.83 -3.44 15.91
CA VAL A 223 -8.75 -2.53 16.33
C VAL A 223 -9.26 -1.08 16.42
N MET A 224 -9.98 -0.61 15.39
CA MET A 224 -10.57 0.75 15.40
C MET A 224 -11.58 0.95 16.52
N PHE A 225 -12.44 -0.04 16.79
CA PHE A 225 -13.37 0.00 17.94
C PHE A 225 -12.62 0.01 19.27
N THR A 226 -11.62 -0.83 19.45
CA THR A 226 -10.78 -0.90 20.64
C THR A 226 -10.10 0.43 20.91
N LEU A 227 -9.51 1.02 19.89
CA LEU A 227 -8.85 2.33 19.99
C LEU A 227 -9.86 3.43 20.34
N ALA A 228 -11.03 3.45 19.69
CA ALA A 228 -12.08 4.41 20.00
C ALA A 228 -12.57 4.26 21.46
N ALA A 229 -12.70 3.03 21.96
CA ALA A 229 -13.04 2.77 23.36
C ALA A 229 -11.93 3.29 24.30
N ALA A 230 -10.67 3.02 24.01
CA ALA A 230 -9.52 3.49 24.82
C ALA A 230 -9.40 5.02 24.83
N LEU A 231 -9.76 5.70 23.74
CA LEU A 231 -9.76 7.15 23.61
C LEU A 231 -11.03 7.82 24.17
N ALA A 232 -12.10 7.07 24.45
CA ALA A 232 -13.38 7.64 24.92
C ALA A 232 -13.25 8.53 26.18
N PRO A 233 -12.35 8.26 27.15
CA PRO A 233 -12.11 9.18 28.28
C PRO A 233 -11.70 10.59 27.86
N VAL A 234 -11.03 10.74 26.71
CA VAL A 234 -10.64 12.06 26.17
C VAL A 234 -11.90 12.88 25.83
N ALA A 235 -12.89 12.25 25.19
CA ALA A 235 -14.14 12.93 24.81
C ALA A 235 -14.97 13.36 26.04
N ALA A 236 -14.88 12.61 27.14
CA ALA A 236 -15.60 12.85 28.39
C ALA A 236 -14.85 13.76 29.37
N TRP A 237 -13.65 14.23 28.99
CA TRP A 237 -12.82 14.98 29.89
C TRP A 237 -13.32 16.43 30.07
N GLN A 238 -13.35 16.88 31.33
CA GLN A 238 -13.71 18.26 31.70
C GLN A 238 -12.58 18.84 32.54
N PRO A 239 -12.03 20.02 32.15
CA PRO A 239 -10.99 20.67 32.92
C PRO A 239 -11.52 21.12 34.30
N GLN A 240 -10.70 20.96 35.35
CA GLN A 240 -11.01 21.49 36.65
C GLN A 240 -10.97 23.02 36.64
N ALA A 241 -11.88 23.66 37.37
CA ALA A 241 -11.90 25.12 37.53
C ALA A 241 -10.55 25.62 38.08
N GLY A 242 -9.96 26.61 37.41
CA GLY A 242 -8.64 27.19 37.76
C GLY A 242 -7.44 26.65 36.98
N ALA A 243 -7.50 25.44 36.41
CA ALA A 243 -6.41 24.86 35.58
C ALA A 243 -6.51 25.24 34.10
N GLU A 244 -7.49 26.06 33.72
CA GLU A 244 -7.97 26.21 32.35
C GLU A 244 -6.93 26.80 31.37
N ARG A 245 -6.18 27.84 31.77
CA ARG A 245 -5.23 28.50 30.85
C ARG A 245 -4.04 27.62 30.50
N ARG A 246 -3.37 27.05 31.49
CA ARG A 246 -2.18 26.21 31.30
C ARG A 246 -2.52 24.93 30.55
N HIS A 247 -3.69 24.37 30.85
CA HIS A 247 -4.19 23.19 30.21
C HIS A 247 -4.60 23.47 28.75
N ARG A 248 -5.29 24.57 28.46
CA ARG A 248 -5.61 25.02 27.12
C ARG A 248 -4.37 25.12 26.22
N LEU A 249 -3.29 25.74 26.73
CA LEU A 249 -2.02 25.85 26.01
C LEU A 249 -1.39 24.50 25.71
N LYS A 250 -1.41 23.57 26.66
CA LYS A 250 -0.89 22.19 26.43
C LYS A 250 -1.71 21.43 25.37
N VAL A 251 -3.04 21.48 25.49
CA VAL A 251 -3.93 20.82 24.51
C VAL A 251 -3.81 21.48 23.14
N ALA A 252 -3.74 22.81 23.06
CA ALA A 252 -3.54 23.53 21.81
C ALA A 252 -2.20 23.19 21.16
N GLY A 253 -1.12 23.14 21.94
CA GLY A 253 0.20 22.77 21.45
C GLY A 253 0.25 21.32 20.96
N ALA A 254 -0.27 20.36 21.74
CA ALA A 254 -0.35 18.97 21.35
C ALA A 254 -1.23 18.76 20.09
N THR A 255 -2.35 19.47 20.01
CA THR A 255 -3.24 19.46 18.85
C THR A 255 -2.56 20.04 17.61
N GLY A 256 -1.91 21.20 17.75
CA GLY A 256 -1.15 21.82 16.67
C GLY A 256 -0.06 20.89 16.14
N LEU A 257 0.72 20.28 17.04
CA LEU A 257 1.71 19.28 16.66
C LEU A 257 1.08 18.08 15.95
N LEU A 258 -0.04 17.56 16.46
CA LEU A 258 -0.73 16.42 15.87
C LEU A 258 -1.28 16.76 14.47
N ILE A 259 -1.86 17.93 14.29
CA ILE A 259 -2.33 18.41 12.97
C ILE A 259 -1.16 18.57 12.01
N VAL A 260 -0.05 19.16 12.45
CA VAL A 260 1.17 19.29 11.64
C VAL A 260 1.70 17.92 11.23
N LEU A 261 1.75 16.95 12.16
CA LEU A 261 2.17 15.58 11.86
C LEU A 261 1.20 14.86 10.91
N MET A 262 -0.11 15.08 11.07
CA MET A 262 -1.12 14.50 10.17
C MET A 262 -1.08 15.12 8.78
N VAL A 263 -1.07 16.45 8.69
CA VAL A 263 -0.97 17.17 7.41
C VAL A 263 0.37 16.87 6.76
N GLY A 264 1.45 16.87 7.53
CA GLY A 264 2.76 16.43 7.10
C GLY A 264 2.70 15.00 6.55
N GLY A 265 2.19 14.03 7.32
CA GLY A 265 2.04 12.64 6.89
C GLY A 265 1.20 12.49 5.62
N PHE A 266 0.10 13.24 5.50
CA PHE A 266 -0.74 13.24 4.29
C PHE A 266 -0.04 13.85 3.07
N LEU A 267 0.58 15.04 3.24
CA LEU A 267 1.33 15.69 2.18
C LEU A 267 2.57 14.88 1.76
N PHE A 268 3.15 14.13 2.70
CA PHE A 268 4.31 13.28 2.46
C PHE A 268 3.96 11.90 1.89
N SER A 269 2.71 11.44 1.97
CA SER A 269 2.20 10.21 1.33
C SER A 269 1.55 10.53 -0.02
N MET A 270 2.30 11.19 -0.91
CA MET A 270 1.76 11.56 -2.21
C MET A 270 1.81 10.41 -3.22
N PRO A 271 0.83 10.34 -4.13
CA PRO A 271 0.94 9.44 -5.25
C PRO A 271 2.17 9.80 -6.10
N VAL A 272 2.98 8.80 -6.38
CA VAL A 272 4.16 8.92 -7.23
C VAL A 272 3.86 8.27 -8.57
N ARG A 273 4.11 9.00 -9.64
CA ARG A 273 4.14 8.46 -10.99
C ARG A 273 5.42 8.97 -11.65
N GLU A 274 6.34 8.06 -11.88
CA GLU A 274 7.59 8.34 -12.55
C GLU A 274 7.59 7.58 -13.87
N GLU A 275 7.74 8.28 -14.97
CA GLU A 275 7.95 7.69 -16.30
C GLU A 275 9.34 8.11 -16.76
N ARG A 276 10.16 7.14 -17.15
CA ARG A 276 11.50 7.40 -17.66
C ARG A 276 11.79 6.47 -18.82
N VAL A 277 12.54 6.99 -19.78
CA VAL A 277 13.04 6.22 -20.91
C VAL A 277 14.55 6.34 -20.92
N HIS A 278 15.23 5.21 -21.02
CA HIS A 278 16.67 5.11 -21.13
C HIS A 278 16.98 4.48 -22.49
N VAL A 279 17.82 5.13 -23.27
CA VAL A 279 18.19 4.72 -24.60
C VAL A 279 19.71 4.56 -24.64
N TRP A 280 20.17 3.42 -25.13
CA TRP A 280 21.57 3.20 -25.46
C TRP A 280 21.76 3.42 -26.95
N LEU A 281 22.72 4.24 -27.33
CA LEU A 281 23.00 4.61 -28.71
C LEU A 281 24.39 4.15 -29.11
N GLU A 282 24.55 3.76 -30.36
CA GLU A 282 25.85 3.57 -30.98
C GLU A 282 26.57 4.92 -31.22
N PRO A 283 27.91 4.94 -31.30
CA PRO A 283 28.63 6.16 -31.61
C PRO A 283 28.14 6.79 -32.91
N GLY A 284 27.75 8.06 -32.87
CA GLY A 284 27.25 8.80 -34.02
C GLY A 284 25.75 8.67 -34.31
N GLN A 285 25.00 7.86 -33.57
CA GLN A 285 23.53 7.81 -33.67
C GLN A 285 22.89 8.98 -32.90
N ALA A 286 21.85 9.58 -33.48
CA ALA A 286 20.98 10.53 -32.82
C ALA A 286 19.74 9.81 -32.31
N SER A 287 19.33 10.09 -31.06
CA SER A 287 18.05 9.58 -30.54
C SER A 287 16.88 10.31 -31.15
N ALA A 288 15.88 9.57 -31.62
CA ALA A 288 14.60 10.14 -32.03
C ALA A 288 13.70 10.44 -30.81
N ALA A 289 14.07 10.01 -29.62
CA ALA A 289 13.28 10.11 -28.39
C ALA A 289 13.61 11.41 -27.65
N ALA A 290 12.72 12.39 -27.70
CA ALA A 290 12.86 13.69 -27.07
C ALA A 290 12.64 13.60 -25.55
N GLY A 291 13.57 14.13 -24.75
CA GLY A 291 13.43 14.31 -23.28
C GLY A 291 13.96 13.16 -22.42
N GLU A 292 14.79 12.29 -22.92
CA GLU A 292 15.22 11.04 -22.31
C GLU A 292 16.68 11.04 -21.84
N ALA A 293 17.00 10.15 -20.89
CA ALA A 293 18.37 9.89 -20.50
C ALA A 293 19.08 9.09 -21.60
N VAL A 294 19.86 9.79 -22.42
CA VAL A 294 20.64 9.20 -23.49
C VAL A 294 21.99 8.75 -22.95
N LEU A 295 22.28 7.46 -23.07
CA LEU A 295 23.57 6.85 -22.74
C LEU A 295 24.29 6.57 -24.06
N SER A 296 25.25 7.41 -24.44
CA SER A 296 26.09 7.18 -25.60
C SER A 296 27.29 6.32 -25.24
N TRP A 297 27.72 5.45 -26.14
CA TRP A 297 29.03 4.74 -26.03
C TRP A 297 30.15 5.76 -25.89
N ARG A 298 30.99 5.60 -24.89
CA ARG A 298 32.26 6.36 -24.89
C ARG A 298 33.15 5.81 -26.01
N ALA A 299 33.53 6.66 -26.91
CA ALA A 299 34.53 6.36 -27.91
C ALA A 299 35.83 5.92 -27.19
N GLY A 300 36.24 4.67 -27.38
CA GLY A 300 37.44 4.10 -26.76
C GLY A 300 37.33 2.64 -26.33
N HIS A 301 36.15 2.05 -26.31
CA HIS A 301 35.98 0.62 -26.07
C HIS A 301 35.65 -0.05 -27.42
N ASP A 302 36.60 -0.79 -27.95
CA ASP A 302 36.54 -1.48 -29.24
C ASP A 302 35.62 -2.71 -29.32
N ALA A 303 34.70 -2.87 -28.40
CA ALA A 303 33.73 -3.96 -28.42
C ALA A 303 32.42 -3.53 -29.10
N PRO A 304 32.20 -3.90 -30.37
CA PRO A 304 30.97 -3.55 -31.09
C PRO A 304 29.69 -4.21 -30.53
N ASN A 305 29.83 -5.20 -29.63
CA ASN A 305 28.72 -5.87 -28.99
C ASN A 305 29.02 -6.12 -27.51
N PRO A 306 28.22 -5.63 -26.55
CA PRO A 306 28.42 -5.92 -25.14
C PRO A 306 28.24 -7.43 -24.91
N ALA A 307 29.27 -8.04 -24.33
CA ALA A 307 29.26 -9.46 -24.00
C ALA A 307 28.15 -9.82 -23.00
N LYS A 308 27.70 -8.85 -22.21
CA LYS A 308 26.67 -9.04 -21.17
C LYS A 308 25.76 -7.83 -21.04
N VAL A 309 24.44 -8.09 -20.96
CA VAL A 309 23.43 -7.08 -20.61
C VAL A 309 22.77 -7.49 -19.31
N LEU A 310 22.86 -6.63 -18.29
CA LEU A 310 22.28 -6.84 -16.96
C LEU A 310 21.15 -5.85 -16.71
N VAL A 311 19.94 -6.33 -16.48
CA VAL A 311 18.79 -5.53 -16.02
C VAL A 311 18.37 -6.03 -14.65
N GLU A 312 18.59 -5.22 -13.63
CA GLU A 312 18.26 -5.52 -12.24
C GLU A 312 17.24 -4.52 -11.73
N VAL A 313 16.09 -4.99 -11.32
CA VAL A 313 14.97 -4.21 -10.79
C VAL A 313 14.64 -4.71 -9.39
N GLU A 314 14.51 -3.82 -8.43
CA GLU A 314 14.21 -4.21 -7.04
C GLU A 314 12.74 -4.60 -6.88
N VAL A 315 11.81 -3.78 -7.43
CA VAL A 315 10.36 -4.03 -7.35
C VAL A 315 9.72 -3.67 -8.68
N GLY A 316 9.12 -4.66 -9.32
CA GLY A 316 8.35 -4.46 -10.55
C GLY A 316 8.53 -5.58 -11.56
N ASP A 317 7.70 -5.51 -12.59
CA ASP A 317 7.67 -6.46 -13.67
C ASP A 317 8.61 -6.04 -14.81
N ILE A 318 9.38 -6.97 -15.34
CA ILE A 318 10.23 -6.74 -16.51
C ILE A 318 9.59 -7.45 -17.69
N SER A 319 9.25 -6.69 -18.74
CA SER A 319 8.83 -7.23 -20.03
C SER A 319 9.98 -7.07 -21.02
N ILE A 320 10.41 -8.15 -21.65
CA ILE A 320 11.43 -8.10 -22.68
C ILE A 320 10.90 -8.50 -24.02
N ALA A 321 11.25 -7.73 -25.04
CA ALA A 321 10.95 -8.01 -26.44
C ALA A 321 12.19 -7.81 -27.31
N PHE A 322 12.42 -8.73 -28.22
CA PHE A 322 13.44 -8.59 -29.27
C PHE A 322 12.80 -7.86 -30.45
N ARG A 323 13.41 -6.75 -30.85
CA ARG A 323 12.87 -5.91 -31.92
C ARG A 323 13.94 -5.49 -32.92
N GLN A 324 13.58 -5.40 -34.18
CA GLN A 324 14.38 -4.68 -35.17
C GLN A 324 14.10 -3.17 -34.99
N GLN A 325 14.99 -2.47 -34.33
CA GLN A 325 14.88 -1.05 -34.01
C GLN A 325 16.25 -0.38 -34.21
N PRO A 326 16.30 0.94 -34.47
CA PRO A 326 17.57 1.65 -34.67
C PRO A 326 18.43 1.66 -33.40
N GLU A 327 17.79 1.73 -32.22
CA GLU A 327 18.49 1.77 -30.94
C GLU A 327 18.91 0.35 -30.51
N PRO A 328 20.16 0.16 -30.05
CA PRO A 328 20.65 -1.11 -29.51
C PRO A 328 19.78 -1.66 -28.37
N MET A 329 19.47 -0.80 -27.41
CA MET A 329 18.61 -1.13 -26.28
C MET A 329 17.80 0.10 -25.85
N LEU A 330 16.54 -0.14 -25.49
CA LEU A 330 15.64 0.85 -24.95
C LEU A 330 14.90 0.27 -23.76
N ILE A 331 14.90 0.99 -22.63
CA ILE A 331 14.12 0.64 -21.44
C ILE A 331 13.14 1.76 -21.15
N ARG A 332 11.86 1.45 -21.21
CA ARG A 332 10.78 2.30 -20.71
C ARG A 332 10.38 1.84 -19.33
N SER A 333 10.47 2.72 -18.37
CA SER A 333 10.08 2.43 -17.00
C SER A 333 8.92 3.32 -16.56
N GLN A 334 7.90 2.70 -15.99
CA GLN A 334 6.80 3.38 -15.34
C GLN A 334 6.74 2.90 -13.90
N VAL A 335 6.96 3.79 -12.95
CA VAL A 335 6.86 3.48 -11.51
C VAL A 335 5.69 4.24 -10.92
N THR A 336 4.76 3.52 -10.33
CA THR A 336 3.56 4.08 -9.69
C THR A 336 3.50 3.64 -8.24
N GLY A 337 2.82 4.43 -7.40
CA GLY A 337 2.62 4.08 -6.00
C GLY A 337 2.46 5.29 -5.10
N PHE A 338 2.74 5.10 -3.82
CA PHE A 338 2.71 6.15 -2.81
C PHE A 338 4.06 6.20 -2.10
N ALA A 339 4.57 7.40 -1.85
CA ALA A 339 5.83 7.56 -1.14
C ALA A 339 5.91 8.90 -0.44
N PHE A 340 6.76 8.97 0.60
CA PHE A 340 7.19 10.23 1.17
C PHE A 340 8.03 11.03 0.16
N PRO A 341 7.99 12.39 0.16
CA PRO A 341 8.91 13.20 -0.60
C PRO A 341 10.36 12.79 -0.31
N GLY A 342 11.15 12.68 -1.37
CA GLY A 342 12.51 12.16 -1.27
C GLY A 342 12.64 10.64 -1.43
N ALA A 343 11.52 9.88 -1.44
CA ALA A 343 11.52 8.50 -1.88
C ALA A 343 11.57 8.46 -3.41
N ALA A 344 12.75 8.47 -3.96
CA ALA A 344 12.97 8.42 -5.41
C ALA A 344 13.35 7.01 -5.85
N SER A 345 12.92 6.62 -7.04
CA SER A 345 13.54 5.50 -7.74
C SER A 345 14.95 5.92 -8.14
N ARG A 346 15.97 5.30 -7.54
CA ARG A 346 17.35 5.50 -7.95
C ARG A 346 17.64 4.56 -9.10
N ILE A 347 17.93 5.14 -10.25
CA ILE A 347 18.34 4.40 -11.44
C ILE A 347 19.82 4.63 -11.64
N ALA A 348 20.57 3.54 -11.72
CA ALA A 348 21.94 3.53 -12.19
C ALA A 348 21.97 2.77 -13.50
N ALA A 349 22.36 3.41 -14.57
CA ALA A 349 22.48 2.81 -15.89
C ALA A 349 23.83 3.24 -16.51
N GLY A 350 24.48 2.33 -17.18
CA GLY A 350 25.79 2.60 -17.75
C GLY A 350 26.44 1.37 -18.37
N TYR A 351 27.75 1.42 -18.49
CA TYR A 351 28.59 0.35 -19.04
C TYR A 351 29.41 -0.28 -17.91
N LEU A 352 29.59 -1.60 -17.98
CA LEU A 352 30.51 -2.34 -17.09
C LEU A 352 31.91 -2.21 -17.64
N GLU A 353 32.85 -1.73 -16.81
CA GLU A 353 34.24 -1.46 -17.22
C GLU A 353 35.03 -2.74 -17.52
N GLU A 354 34.76 -3.86 -16.82
CA GLU A 354 35.55 -5.09 -16.95
C GLU A 354 35.18 -5.94 -18.16
N ASP A 355 33.90 -5.96 -18.60
CA ASP A 355 33.44 -6.87 -19.65
C ASP A 355 32.80 -6.16 -20.85
N GLY A 356 32.87 -4.82 -20.94
CA GLY A 356 32.20 -4.06 -21.99
C GLY A 356 30.67 -4.21 -21.97
N GLY A 357 30.11 -4.67 -20.88
CA GLY A 357 28.67 -4.96 -20.71
C GLY A 357 27.83 -3.71 -20.46
N ILE A 358 26.54 -3.86 -20.64
CA ILE A 358 25.55 -2.83 -20.32
C ILE A 358 24.84 -3.21 -19.03
N PHE A 359 24.62 -2.24 -18.14
CA PHE A 359 23.79 -2.47 -16.97
C PHE A 359 22.72 -1.40 -16.80
N TYR A 360 21.57 -1.85 -16.31
CA TYR A 360 20.49 -1.03 -15.80
C TYR A 360 20.09 -1.56 -14.43
N ARG A 361 20.17 -0.74 -13.41
CA ARG A 361 19.83 -1.11 -12.04
C ARG A 361 18.87 -0.09 -11.46
N GLN A 362 17.71 -0.56 -11.05
CA GLN A 362 16.74 0.26 -10.35
C GLN A 362 16.66 -0.17 -8.89
N ARG A 363 16.82 0.78 -7.98
CA ARG A 363 16.63 0.60 -6.53
C ARG A 363 15.59 1.57 -6.01
N LEU A 364 14.71 1.08 -5.15
CA LEU A 364 13.79 1.92 -4.41
C LEU A 364 14.48 2.44 -3.15
N SER A 365 14.45 3.75 -2.96
CA SER A 365 14.94 4.40 -1.74
C SER A 365 13.81 5.22 -1.13
N GLY A 366 13.71 5.20 0.20
CA GLY A 366 12.77 6.00 0.96
C GLY A 366 12.02 5.20 2.02
N LEU A 367 11.61 5.91 3.06
CA LEU A 367 10.74 5.37 4.10
C LEU A 367 9.30 5.36 3.56
N PHE A 368 8.55 4.31 3.85
CA PHE A 368 7.12 4.18 3.50
C PHE A 368 6.80 4.31 2.00
N ALA A 369 7.69 3.83 1.12
CA ALA A 369 7.44 3.78 -0.30
C ALA A 369 6.72 2.48 -0.66
N GLU A 370 5.46 2.58 -1.08
CA GLU A 370 4.72 1.50 -1.75
C GLU A 370 4.73 1.80 -3.25
N LYS A 371 5.72 1.26 -3.96
CA LYS A 371 5.90 1.49 -5.39
C LYS A 371 5.91 0.17 -6.13
N HIS A 372 5.35 0.17 -7.32
CA HIS A 372 5.45 -0.92 -8.28
C HIS A 372 5.91 -0.37 -9.62
N GLY A 373 6.86 -1.05 -10.24
CA GLY A 373 7.42 -0.67 -11.52
C GLY A 373 6.98 -1.61 -12.65
N SER A 374 6.82 -1.05 -13.85
CA SER A 374 6.76 -1.81 -15.10
C SER A 374 7.93 -1.35 -15.96
N PHE A 375 8.72 -2.31 -16.44
CA PHE A 375 9.95 -2.07 -17.18
C PHE A 375 9.87 -2.81 -18.52
N ASP A 376 9.64 -2.06 -19.59
CA ASP A 376 9.62 -2.59 -20.95
C ASP A 376 11.02 -2.47 -21.57
N VAL A 377 11.68 -3.60 -21.72
CA VAL A 377 13.02 -3.72 -22.29
C VAL A 377 12.88 -4.14 -23.75
N SER A 378 13.30 -3.28 -24.66
CA SER A 378 13.42 -3.61 -26.09
C SER A 378 14.90 -3.72 -26.45
N LEU A 379 15.28 -4.82 -27.06
CA LEU A 379 16.66 -5.16 -27.38
C LEU A 379 16.78 -5.62 -28.83
N ARG A 380 17.83 -5.17 -29.55
CA ARG A 380 18.18 -5.76 -30.84
C ARG A 380 18.75 -7.17 -30.64
N GLU A 381 18.39 -8.09 -31.51
CA GLU A 381 18.81 -9.50 -31.44
C GLU A 381 20.33 -9.67 -31.45
N GLU A 382 21.03 -8.82 -32.17
CA GLU A 382 22.49 -8.85 -32.31
C GLU A 382 23.24 -8.63 -30.98
N LEU A 383 22.66 -7.85 -30.06
CA LEU A 383 23.22 -7.54 -28.76
C LEU A 383 22.97 -8.61 -27.68
N ALA A 384 22.14 -9.56 -27.99
CA ALA A 384 21.69 -10.56 -27.04
C ALA A 384 22.62 -11.79 -27.02
N GLN A 385 23.91 -11.61 -26.71
CA GLN A 385 24.81 -12.77 -26.52
C GLN A 385 24.73 -13.33 -25.10
N GLY A 386 24.63 -12.44 -24.09
CA GLY A 386 24.43 -12.81 -22.70
C GLY A 386 23.50 -11.78 -22.01
N LEU A 387 22.29 -12.18 -21.74
CA LEU A 387 21.28 -11.33 -21.12
C LEU A 387 20.90 -11.88 -19.76
N GLU A 388 21.02 -11.04 -18.75
CA GLU A 388 20.66 -11.37 -17.38
C GLU A 388 19.60 -10.39 -16.87
N LEU A 389 18.41 -10.93 -16.60
CA LEU A 389 17.28 -10.16 -16.07
C LEU A 389 17.01 -10.60 -14.63
N ARG A 390 17.01 -9.66 -13.72
CA ARG A 390 16.75 -9.90 -12.31
C ARG A 390 15.66 -8.96 -11.79
N THR A 391 14.64 -9.51 -11.18
CA THR A 391 13.70 -8.76 -10.36
C THR A 391 13.54 -9.45 -9.02
N ARG A 392 13.67 -8.66 -7.95
CA ARG A 392 13.57 -9.19 -6.59
C ARG A 392 12.10 -9.41 -6.19
N ASP A 393 11.21 -8.53 -6.66
CA ASP A 393 9.78 -8.55 -6.33
C ASP A 393 8.96 -8.18 -7.56
N GLY A 394 8.72 -9.17 -8.41
CA GLY A 394 8.02 -9.03 -9.68
C GLY A 394 8.17 -10.26 -10.57
N GLN A 395 7.64 -10.15 -11.77
CA GLN A 395 7.70 -11.18 -12.79
C GLN A 395 8.53 -10.74 -13.99
N ILE A 396 9.06 -11.71 -14.72
CA ILE A 396 9.69 -11.48 -16.02
C ILE A 396 8.77 -12.05 -17.09
N VAL A 397 8.45 -11.23 -18.08
CA VAL A 397 7.60 -11.58 -19.22
C VAL A 397 8.45 -11.57 -20.49
N LEU A 398 8.60 -12.71 -21.13
CA LEU A 398 9.15 -12.81 -22.48
C LEU A 398 8.01 -12.52 -23.45
N ALA A 399 8.00 -11.32 -24.07
CA ALA A 399 6.92 -10.82 -24.87
C ALA A 399 7.29 -10.73 -26.36
N GLY A 400 6.31 -10.92 -27.25
CA GLY A 400 6.47 -10.73 -28.68
C GLY A 400 7.16 -11.89 -29.43
N PRO A 401 7.54 -11.68 -30.69
CA PRO A 401 8.22 -12.70 -31.46
C PRO A 401 9.58 -13.02 -30.85
N PHE A 402 9.91 -14.30 -30.84
CA PHE A 402 11.25 -14.73 -30.47
C PHE A 402 12.24 -14.39 -31.59
N PRO A 403 13.52 -14.19 -31.25
CA PRO A 403 14.55 -13.98 -32.25
C PRO A 403 14.68 -15.19 -33.20
N ALA A 404 15.25 -14.98 -34.36
CA ALA A 404 15.52 -16.06 -35.33
C ALA A 404 16.54 -17.08 -34.78
N ARG A 405 17.43 -16.62 -33.87
CA ARG A 405 18.39 -17.44 -33.16
C ARG A 405 17.73 -18.18 -31.98
N PRO A 406 18.16 -19.40 -31.65
CA PRO A 406 17.58 -20.11 -30.52
C PRO A 406 17.86 -19.40 -29.20
N LEU A 407 16.84 -19.31 -28.34
CA LEU A 407 16.99 -18.83 -26.99
C LEU A 407 17.31 -20.02 -26.07
N VAL A 408 18.35 -19.90 -25.25
CA VAL A 408 18.62 -20.81 -24.12
C VAL A 408 18.30 -20.07 -22.84
N VAL A 409 17.14 -20.36 -22.27
CA VAL A 409 16.60 -19.69 -21.09
C VAL A 409 16.93 -20.51 -19.85
N SER A 410 17.70 -19.95 -18.94
CA SER A 410 17.96 -20.51 -17.62
C SER A 410 17.10 -19.76 -16.60
N SER A 411 16.23 -20.47 -15.89
CA SER A 411 15.38 -19.89 -14.85
C SER A 411 15.50 -20.69 -13.55
N ARG A 412 15.66 -19.98 -12.44
CA ARG A 412 15.69 -20.57 -11.10
C ARG A 412 14.31 -21.04 -10.64
N PHE A 413 13.25 -20.51 -11.25
CA PHE A 413 11.86 -20.82 -10.94
C PHE A 413 11.18 -21.43 -12.17
N GLU A 414 10.04 -22.08 -11.93
CA GLU A 414 9.27 -22.68 -13.00
C GLU A 414 8.77 -21.63 -14.00
N LEU A 415 9.01 -21.90 -15.28
CA LEU A 415 8.62 -21.04 -16.38
C LEU A 415 7.25 -21.49 -16.89
N SER A 416 6.30 -20.56 -16.99
CA SER A 416 4.98 -20.79 -17.57
C SER A 416 4.97 -20.37 -19.04
N ASP A 417 4.83 -21.33 -19.93
CA ASP A 417 4.73 -21.12 -21.39
C ASP A 417 3.46 -21.78 -21.94
N PRO A 418 2.30 -21.13 -21.86
CA PRO A 418 1.05 -21.67 -22.36
C PRO A 418 1.00 -21.84 -23.88
N GLY A 419 1.90 -21.16 -24.63
CA GLY A 419 2.03 -21.27 -26.08
C GLY A 419 2.94 -22.37 -26.55
N GLY A 420 3.66 -23.06 -25.66
CA GLY A 420 4.58 -24.15 -26.01
C GLY A 420 5.75 -23.71 -26.91
N ARG A 421 6.21 -22.47 -26.77
CA ARG A 421 7.28 -21.87 -27.59
C ARG A 421 8.68 -22.28 -27.14
N LEU A 422 8.79 -22.75 -25.90
CA LEU A 422 10.02 -23.22 -25.29
C LEU A 422 9.93 -24.68 -24.93
N THR A 423 10.95 -25.45 -25.30
CA THR A 423 11.08 -26.86 -24.94
C THR A 423 12.01 -26.98 -23.74
N ARG A 424 11.61 -27.71 -22.71
CA ARG A 424 12.45 -27.99 -21.55
C ARG A 424 13.54 -28.99 -21.90
N VAL A 425 14.81 -28.63 -21.73
CA VAL A 425 15.97 -29.43 -22.04
C VAL A 425 16.76 -29.90 -20.82
N GLY A 426 16.48 -29.31 -19.64
CA GLY A 426 17.14 -29.64 -18.38
C GLY A 426 16.40 -29.06 -17.17
N GLU A 427 16.98 -29.19 -15.98
CA GLU A 427 16.43 -28.59 -14.77
C GLU A 427 16.58 -27.08 -14.86
N GLY A 428 15.43 -26.37 -14.89
CA GLY A 428 15.37 -24.91 -15.04
C GLY A 428 15.91 -24.38 -16.37
N THR A 429 16.14 -25.26 -17.38
CA THR A 429 16.69 -24.86 -18.67
C THR A 429 15.69 -25.17 -19.80
N TYR A 430 15.44 -24.18 -20.63
CA TYR A 430 14.49 -24.22 -21.74
C TYR A 430 15.15 -23.70 -23.02
N THR A 431 14.73 -24.19 -24.17
CA THR A 431 15.21 -23.70 -25.47
C THR A 431 14.08 -23.43 -26.45
N SER A 432 14.21 -22.40 -27.29
CA SER A 432 13.34 -22.19 -28.43
C SER A 432 13.90 -22.82 -29.70
N ALA A 433 13.06 -23.02 -30.69
CA ALA A 433 13.51 -23.35 -32.04
C ALA A 433 14.24 -22.12 -32.67
N GLY A 434 15.21 -22.38 -33.54
CA GLY A 434 15.95 -21.35 -34.26
C GLY A 434 17.24 -21.90 -34.89
N GLU A 435 17.89 -21.11 -35.74
CA GLU A 435 19.15 -21.47 -36.38
C GLU A 435 20.27 -20.49 -35.95
N GLY A 436 21.49 -21.00 -35.80
CA GLY A 436 22.67 -20.21 -35.45
C GLY A 436 23.09 -20.34 -33.98
N ALA A 437 24.01 -19.49 -33.55
CA ALA A 437 24.53 -19.49 -32.19
C ALA A 437 23.43 -19.05 -31.19
N PRO A 438 23.24 -19.82 -30.08
CA PRO A 438 22.15 -19.53 -29.15
C PRO A 438 22.37 -18.22 -28.40
N ILE A 439 21.26 -17.58 -28.02
CA ILE A 439 21.22 -16.43 -27.12
C ILE A 439 21.02 -16.96 -25.71
N ALA A 440 21.99 -16.71 -24.84
CA ALA A 440 21.89 -17.10 -23.43
C ALA A 440 21.08 -16.07 -22.63
N LEU A 441 20.01 -16.53 -22.01
CA LEU A 441 19.10 -15.71 -21.19
C LEU A 441 18.99 -16.26 -19.79
N ALA A 442 19.57 -15.59 -18.82
CA ALA A 442 19.48 -15.93 -17.40
C ALA A 442 18.38 -15.10 -16.72
N LEU A 443 17.40 -15.75 -16.11
CA LEU A 443 16.25 -15.13 -15.50
C LEU A 443 16.21 -15.40 -14.00
N GLU A 444 16.21 -14.35 -13.20
CA GLU A 444 16.02 -14.42 -11.76
C GLU A 444 14.80 -13.57 -11.38
N ALA A 445 13.65 -14.20 -11.28
CA ALA A 445 12.39 -13.58 -10.91
C ALA A 445 11.57 -14.59 -10.11
N GLN A 446 10.58 -14.11 -9.41
CA GLN A 446 9.65 -14.99 -8.72
C GLN A 446 8.80 -15.81 -9.72
N LYS A 447 8.47 -15.24 -10.86
CA LYS A 447 7.71 -15.90 -11.94
C LYS A 447 8.23 -15.49 -13.31
N VAL A 448 8.29 -16.45 -14.21
CA VAL A 448 8.63 -16.21 -15.61
C VAL A 448 7.47 -16.63 -16.49
N LEU A 449 7.02 -15.73 -17.33
CA LEU A 449 5.90 -15.92 -18.26
C LEU A 449 6.37 -15.75 -19.71
N VAL A 450 5.90 -16.62 -20.58
CA VAL A 450 6.05 -16.46 -22.03
C VAL A 450 4.69 -16.02 -22.60
N ARG A 451 4.66 -14.88 -23.27
CA ARG A 451 3.46 -14.36 -23.95
C ARG A 451 3.69 -14.30 -25.45
N PRO A 452 2.64 -14.58 -26.25
CA PRO A 452 2.70 -14.49 -27.70
C PRO A 452 3.06 -13.10 -28.21
#